data_1eb8b535d8c44231a2328475ccaad341
#
_entry.id   1eb8b535d8c44231a2328475ccaad341
#
_cell.length_a   1.000
_cell.length_b   1.000
_cell.length_c   1.000
_cell.angle_alpha   90.00
_cell.angle_beta   90.00
_cell.angle_gamma   90.00
#
_symmetry.space_group_name_H-M   'P 1'
#
loop_
_entity.id
_entity.type
_entity.pdbx_description
1 polymer ?
#
loop_
_entity_poly.entity_id
_entity_poly.type
_entity_poly.pdbx_seq_one_letter_code
_entity_poly.pdbx_strand_id
1 'polypeptide(L)'
;MTISVIDDMNDPEFRKLLAQEELILEVTEIICDLLENEKISRKELADRLGKSKGFISQLLNGGRNLTLRTVADILHVLGYKVTLTPYKEGAQKQELITKSHAKRTRRVA
;
A
#
# COMPACT_ATOMS: atom_id res chain seq x y z
N MET A 1 7.58 -32.52 -7.38
CA MET A 1 7.52 -31.84 -8.65
C MET A 1 7.71 -30.33 -8.45
N THR A 2 8.47 -29.77 -9.29
CA THR A 2 8.82 -28.37 -9.14
C THR A 2 8.22 -27.57 -10.28
N ILE A 3 7.47 -26.56 -9.92
CA ILE A 3 6.94 -25.65 -10.93
C ILE A 3 7.95 -24.52 -11.08
N SER A 4 8.34 -24.31 -12.31
CA SER A 4 9.30 -23.29 -12.60
C SER A 4 8.67 -21.92 -12.38
N VAL A 5 9.40 -21.01 -11.73
CA VAL A 5 8.95 -19.64 -11.57
C VAL A 5 8.75 -18.99 -12.94
N ILE A 6 9.57 -19.38 -13.91
CA ILE A 6 9.46 -18.86 -15.27
C ILE A 6 8.12 -19.25 -15.88
N ASP A 7 7.70 -20.51 -15.69
CA ASP A 7 6.40 -20.96 -16.20
C ASP A 7 5.26 -20.19 -15.54
N ASP A 8 5.35 -19.96 -14.23
CA ASP A 8 4.33 -19.20 -13.52
C ASP A 8 4.28 -17.77 -14.01
N MET A 9 5.41 -17.16 -14.27
CA MET A 9 5.46 -15.79 -14.74
C MET A 9 4.86 -15.61 -16.13
N ASN A 10 4.74 -16.68 -16.90
CA ASN A 10 4.10 -16.63 -18.20
C ASN A 10 2.59 -16.83 -18.11
N ASP A 11 2.09 -17.25 -16.97
CA ASP A 11 0.66 -17.46 -16.75
C ASP A 11 -0.01 -16.12 -16.43
N PRO A 12 -0.97 -15.67 -17.27
CA PRO A 12 -1.64 -14.40 -17.02
C PRO A 12 -2.32 -14.34 -15.65
N GLU A 13 -2.88 -15.47 -15.22
CA GLU A 13 -3.56 -15.51 -13.93
C GLU A 13 -2.57 -15.32 -12.78
N PHE A 14 -1.42 -15.96 -12.87
CA PHE A 14 -0.39 -15.80 -11.86
C PHE A 14 0.14 -14.37 -11.82
N ARG A 15 0.35 -13.78 -12.99
CA ARG A 15 0.84 -12.41 -13.06
C ARG A 15 -0.15 -11.42 -12.46
N LYS A 16 -1.43 -11.69 -12.65
CA LYS A 16 -2.47 -10.86 -12.06
C LYS A 16 -2.45 -10.95 -10.54
N LEU A 17 -2.33 -12.17 -10.01
CA LEU A 17 -2.24 -12.36 -8.56
C LEU A 17 -1.00 -11.70 -8.00
N LEU A 18 0.10 -11.81 -8.70
CA LEU A 18 1.34 -11.19 -8.26
C LEU A 18 1.19 -9.68 -8.20
N ALA A 19 0.54 -9.08 -9.20
CA ALA A 19 0.32 -7.65 -9.20
C ALA A 19 -0.53 -7.21 -8.00
N GLN A 20 -1.52 -8.00 -7.64
CA GLN A 20 -2.34 -7.72 -6.47
C GLN A 20 -1.49 -7.72 -5.19
N GLU A 21 -0.70 -8.78 -5.03
CA GLU A 21 0.09 -8.93 -3.83
C GLU A 21 1.18 -7.86 -3.71
N GLU A 22 1.75 -7.48 -4.84
CA GLU A 22 2.77 -6.44 -4.82
C GLU A 22 2.20 -5.10 -4.36
N LEU A 23 1.01 -4.75 -4.82
CA LEU A 23 0.39 -3.50 -4.40
C LEU A 23 -0.01 -3.54 -2.93
N ILE A 24 -0.58 -4.66 -2.49
CA ILE A 24 -0.95 -4.82 -1.09
C ILE A 24 0.27 -4.71 -0.20
N LEU A 25 1.36 -5.35 -0.59
CA LEU A 25 2.59 -5.30 0.18
C LEU A 25 3.14 -3.88 0.25
N GLU A 26 3.14 -3.18 -0.85
CA GLU A 26 3.65 -1.81 -0.88
C GLU A 26 2.86 -0.91 0.07
N VAL A 27 1.53 -0.99 0.02
CA VAL A 27 0.69 -0.18 0.90
C VAL A 27 0.92 -0.56 2.36
N THR A 28 1.03 -1.85 2.64
CA THR A 28 1.26 -2.32 4.00
C THR A 28 2.58 -1.81 4.54
N GLU A 29 3.62 -1.83 3.71
CA GLU A 29 4.93 -1.34 4.12
C GLU A 29 4.91 0.16 4.38
N ILE A 30 4.19 0.91 3.58
CA ILE A 30 4.05 2.35 3.80
C ILE A 30 3.42 2.60 5.18
N ILE A 31 2.36 1.89 5.48
CA ILE A 31 1.69 2.07 6.77
C ILE A 31 2.62 1.71 7.92
N CYS A 32 3.32 0.59 7.80
CA CYS A 32 4.25 0.16 8.85
C CYS A 32 5.37 1.19 9.06
N ASP A 33 5.89 1.74 7.97
CA ASP A 33 6.93 2.76 8.05
C ASP A 33 6.41 4.02 8.75
N LEU A 34 5.18 4.41 8.45
CA LEU A 34 4.61 5.59 9.09
C LEU A 34 4.39 5.38 10.58
N LEU A 35 3.93 4.20 10.96
CA LEU A 35 3.78 3.88 12.38
C LEU A 35 5.11 3.99 13.11
N GLU A 36 6.16 3.49 12.48
CA GLU A 36 7.48 3.54 13.05
C GLU A 36 7.98 4.98 13.17
N ASN A 37 7.81 5.75 12.10
CA ASN A 37 8.25 7.15 12.09
C ASN A 37 7.52 7.99 13.13
N GLU A 38 6.22 7.75 13.29
CA GLU A 38 5.41 8.51 14.24
C GLU A 38 5.45 7.91 15.63
N LYS A 39 6.12 6.77 15.79
CA LYS A 39 6.23 6.06 17.07
C LYS A 39 4.86 5.71 17.64
N ILE A 40 3.99 5.23 16.76
CA ILE A 40 2.64 4.82 17.11
C ILE A 40 2.57 3.30 17.03
N SER A 41 2.11 2.68 18.12
CA SER A 41 1.96 1.23 18.14
C SER A 41 0.72 0.80 17.38
N ARG A 42 0.66 -0.49 17.06
CA ARG A 42 -0.54 -1.05 16.41
C ARG A 42 -1.75 -0.92 17.32
N LYS A 43 -1.53 -1.05 18.63
CA LYS A 43 -2.62 -0.89 19.59
C LYS A 43 -3.15 0.54 19.56
N GLU A 44 -2.25 1.51 19.54
CA GLU A 44 -2.66 2.90 19.50
C GLU A 44 -3.41 3.21 18.20
N LEU A 45 -2.93 2.68 17.08
CA LEU A 45 -3.63 2.86 15.81
C LEU A 45 -5.03 2.26 15.89
N ALA A 46 -5.14 1.06 16.45
CA ALA A 46 -6.43 0.41 16.60
C ALA A 46 -7.37 1.25 17.44
N ASP A 47 -6.87 1.78 18.55
CA ASP A 47 -7.68 2.63 19.43
C ASP A 47 -8.20 3.86 18.68
N ARG A 48 -7.33 4.49 17.91
CA ARG A 48 -7.72 5.69 17.14
C ARG A 48 -8.75 5.37 16.07
N LEU A 49 -8.72 4.16 15.54
CA LEU A 49 -9.65 3.74 14.51
C LEU A 49 -10.92 3.11 15.07
N GLY A 50 -10.97 2.88 16.38
CA GLY A 50 -12.10 2.17 16.98
C GLY A 50 -12.12 0.72 16.60
N LYS A 51 -10.96 0.11 16.41
CA LYS A 51 -10.82 -1.30 16.03
C LYS A 51 -9.98 -2.03 17.06
N SER A 52 -9.95 -3.36 16.96
CA SER A 52 -9.11 -4.15 17.83
C SER A 52 -7.68 -4.21 17.33
N LYS A 53 -6.75 -4.48 18.23
CA LYS A 53 -5.37 -4.67 17.84
C LYS A 53 -5.25 -5.86 16.89
N GLY A 54 -6.04 -6.90 17.14
CA GLY A 54 -6.04 -8.07 16.26
C GLY A 54 -6.46 -7.73 14.84
N PHE A 55 -7.45 -6.84 14.70
CA PHE A 55 -7.88 -6.39 13.39
C PHE A 55 -6.71 -5.72 12.65
N ILE A 56 -6.00 -4.82 13.33
CA ILE A 56 -4.86 -4.12 12.72
C ILE A 56 -3.75 -5.10 12.39
N SER A 57 -3.44 -6.02 13.28
CA SER A 57 -2.38 -7.00 13.04
C SER A 57 -2.69 -7.87 11.83
N GLN A 58 -3.93 -8.34 11.70
CA GLN A 58 -4.33 -9.12 10.55
C GLN A 58 -4.24 -8.32 9.26
N LEU A 59 -4.68 -7.08 9.33
CA LEU A 59 -4.66 -6.21 8.18
C LEU A 59 -3.22 -6.00 7.66
N LEU A 60 -2.31 -5.72 8.57
CA LEU A 60 -0.93 -5.42 8.20
C LEU A 60 -0.11 -6.67 7.89
N ASN A 61 -0.54 -7.83 8.35
CA ASN A 61 0.20 -9.06 8.09
C ASN A 61 -0.24 -9.76 6.82
N GLY A 62 -1.44 -9.53 6.35
CA GLY A 62 -1.92 -10.22 5.17
C GLY A 62 -2.67 -9.36 4.19
N GLY A 63 -3.06 -8.17 4.61
CA GLY A 63 -3.78 -7.25 3.77
C GLY A 63 -5.10 -7.77 3.27
N ARG A 64 -5.64 -8.79 3.92
CA ARG A 64 -6.79 -9.51 3.43
C ARG A 64 -8.00 -8.61 3.19
N ASN A 65 -8.23 -7.69 4.09
CA ASN A 65 -9.36 -6.77 4.01
C ASN A 65 -8.91 -5.33 3.81
N LEU A 66 -7.81 -5.16 3.12
CA LEU A 66 -7.24 -3.84 2.90
C LEU A 66 -7.98 -3.17 1.75
N THR A 67 -8.95 -2.36 2.09
CA THR A 67 -9.70 -1.58 1.12
C THR A 67 -9.18 -0.16 1.08
N LEU A 68 -9.51 0.55 0.03
CA LEU A 68 -9.11 1.96 -0.07
C LEU A 68 -9.68 2.79 1.07
N ARG A 69 -10.89 2.45 1.53
CA ARG A 69 -11.48 3.16 2.68
C ARG A 69 -10.64 2.94 3.92
N THR A 70 -10.25 1.71 4.17
CA THR A 70 -9.44 1.40 5.34
C THR A 70 -8.09 2.09 5.27
N VAL A 71 -7.47 2.08 4.10
CA VAL A 71 -6.19 2.76 3.91
C VAL A 71 -6.35 4.25 4.18
N ALA A 72 -7.39 4.85 3.64
CA ALA A 72 -7.65 6.28 3.85
C ALA A 72 -7.87 6.60 5.32
N ASP A 73 -8.61 5.75 6.02
CA ASP A 73 -8.85 5.95 7.45
C ASP A 73 -7.55 5.91 8.24
N ILE A 74 -6.71 4.92 7.95
CA ILE A 74 -5.44 4.77 8.65
C ILE A 74 -4.57 6.00 8.42
N LEU A 75 -4.43 6.40 7.17
CA LEU A 75 -3.57 7.53 6.84
C LEU A 75 -4.12 8.82 7.43
N HIS A 76 -5.44 8.94 7.46
CA HIS A 76 -6.07 10.12 8.04
C HIS A 76 -5.72 10.27 9.53
N VAL A 77 -5.84 9.19 10.30
CA VAL A 77 -5.55 9.29 11.74
C VAL A 77 -4.07 9.45 12.02
N LEU A 78 -3.21 9.08 11.07
CA LEU A 78 -1.78 9.31 11.20
C LEU A 78 -1.36 10.70 10.71
N GLY A 79 -2.28 11.43 10.10
CA GLY A 79 -2.00 12.78 9.63
C GLY A 79 -1.37 12.82 8.24
N TYR A 80 -1.58 11.79 7.44
CA TYR A 80 -0.98 11.69 6.12
C TYR A 80 -2.04 11.56 5.03
N LYS A 81 -1.62 11.90 3.84
CA LYS A 81 -2.39 11.64 2.64
C LYS A 81 -1.50 10.91 1.66
N VAL A 82 -2.12 10.09 0.84
CA VAL A 82 -1.37 9.35 -0.17
C VAL A 82 -2.02 9.62 -1.53
N THR A 83 -1.20 9.60 -2.54
CA THR A 83 -1.66 9.73 -3.91
C THR A 83 -1.18 8.51 -4.67
N LEU A 84 -2.08 7.95 -5.44
CA LEU A 84 -1.73 6.82 -6.28
C LEU A 84 -1.34 7.35 -7.64
N THR A 85 -0.13 7.01 -8.07
CA THR A 85 0.38 7.47 -9.35
C THR A 85 0.64 6.25 -10.22
N PRO A 86 -0.14 6.06 -11.27
CA PRO A 86 0.09 4.93 -12.16
C PRO A 86 1.30 5.18 -13.04
N TYR A 87 1.96 4.12 -13.43
CA TYR A 87 3.00 4.18 -14.44
C TYR A 87 2.86 2.96 -15.32
N LYS A 88 3.24 3.13 -16.57
CA LYS A 88 3.11 2.04 -17.51
C LYS A 88 4.14 0.97 -17.21
N GLU A 89 3.72 -0.28 -17.28
CA GLU A 89 4.64 -1.39 -17.05
C GLU A 89 5.83 -1.27 -17.98
N GLY A 90 7.02 -1.41 -17.42
CA GLY A 90 8.26 -1.22 -18.19
C GLY A 90 8.81 0.18 -18.12
N ALA A 91 8.02 1.17 -17.68
CA ALA A 91 8.50 2.53 -17.53
C ALA A 91 9.08 2.72 -16.15
N GLN A 92 9.85 3.79 -15.99
CA GLN A 92 10.45 4.08 -14.71
C GLN A 92 9.44 4.79 -13.81
N LYS A 93 9.16 4.16 -12.69
CA LYS A 93 8.21 4.66 -11.72
C LYS A 93 8.52 6.09 -11.30
N GLN A 94 9.80 6.40 -11.16
CA GLN A 94 10.22 7.70 -10.66
C GLN A 94 9.86 8.84 -11.58
N GLU A 95 9.95 8.61 -12.87
CA GLU A 95 9.59 9.60 -13.86
C GLU A 95 8.16 10.07 -13.71
N LEU A 96 7.24 9.11 -13.59
CA LEU A 96 5.84 9.43 -13.48
C LEU A 96 5.49 10.06 -12.13
N ILE A 97 6.18 9.64 -11.08
CA ILE A 97 5.99 10.23 -9.77
C ILE A 97 6.34 11.70 -9.80
N THR A 98 7.44 12.04 -10.47
CA THR A 98 7.88 13.42 -10.56
C THR A 98 6.85 14.28 -11.28
N LYS A 99 6.33 13.80 -12.39
CA LYS A 99 5.31 14.52 -13.13
C LYS A 99 4.04 14.73 -12.31
N SER A 100 3.60 13.68 -11.65
CA SER A 100 2.41 13.74 -10.85
C SER A 100 2.58 14.70 -9.69
N HIS A 101 3.75 14.70 -9.08
CA HIS A 101 4.04 15.59 -7.97
C HIS A 101 3.99 17.05 -8.41
N ALA A 102 4.54 17.36 -9.57
CA ALA A 102 4.51 18.71 -10.09
C ALA A 102 3.08 19.19 -10.30
N LYS A 103 2.23 18.33 -10.84
CA LYS A 103 0.82 18.69 -11.04
C LYS A 103 0.13 18.98 -9.71
N ARG A 104 0.39 18.16 -8.72
CA ARG A 104 -0.23 18.35 -7.42
C ARG A 104 0.20 19.63 -6.76
N THR A 105 1.47 19.98 -6.90
CA THR A 105 1.98 21.20 -6.34
C THR A 105 1.24 22.41 -6.91
N ARG A 106 1.01 22.40 -8.21
CA ARG A 106 0.27 23.50 -8.82
C ARG A 106 -1.18 23.58 -8.34
N ARG A 107 -1.80 22.43 -8.08
CA ARG A 107 -3.17 22.41 -7.61
C ARG A 107 -3.29 22.89 -6.18
N VAL A 108 -2.31 22.61 -5.38
CA VAL A 108 -2.32 23.01 -3.98
C VAL A 108 -2.07 24.51 -3.86
N ALA A 109 -1.24 25.01 -4.73
CA ALA A 109 -1.00 26.44 -4.74
C ALA A 109 -2.22 27.20 -5.21
#